data_175e0159271500968f72607385209171
#
_entry.id   175e0159271500968f72607385209171
#
_cell.length_a   1.000
_cell.length_b   1.000
_cell.length_c   1.000
_cell.angle_alpha   90.00
_cell.angle_beta   90.00
_cell.angle_gamma   90.00
#
_symmetry.space_group_name_H-M   'P 1'
#
loop_
_entity.id
_entity.type
_entity.pdbx_description
1 polymer ?
#
loop_
_entity_poly.entity_id
_entity_poly.type
_entity_poly.pdbx_seq_one_letter_code
_entity_poly.pdbx_strand_id
1 'polypeptide(L)'
;EKTAAKIAAGDLTQRVPPAPENTEVGSLSVSLNAMLTRIEQSFHEQEETTAKMKRFVSDASHELRTPLAAIHGYAELYKMQRDLPGALERADESISHVEDSSTRMTVLVEDLLSLARLDEGRGIDITQQVPLTTLVTDATEDLHALDPGREIRRGTLTFQPRNGDEPADLEFVEGPLPDVTLKGDGSRLRQVVTNIVGNIHRYTPADSPVEISVGVMPASISPESLARMSANDASMRYFIEAVDVSRSMQMGMNYAVVRFSDHGPGVP
;
A
#
# COMPACT_ATOMS: atom_id res chain seq x y z
N GLU A 1 -34.65 -22.87 23.93
CA GLU A 1 -34.28 -22.05 25.09
C GLU A 1 -32.78 -22.10 25.42
N LYS A 2 -32.15 -23.31 25.49
CA LYS A 2 -30.71 -23.43 25.82
C LYS A 2 -29.79 -22.77 24.80
N THR A 3 -30.11 -22.83 23.50
CA THR A 3 -29.32 -22.22 22.44
C THR A 3 -29.43 -20.69 22.49
N ALA A 4 -30.63 -20.16 22.71
CA ALA A 4 -30.84 -18.71 22.84
C ALA A 4 -30.10 -18.13 24.06
N ALA A 5 -30.04 -18.85 25.15
CA ALA A 5 -29.29 -18.44 26.35
C ALA A 5 -27.78 -18.38 26.10
N LYS A 6 -27.21 -19.29 25.31
CA LYS A 6 -25.78 -19.27 24.92
C LYS A 6 -25.47 -18.11 23.99
N ILE A 7 -26.34 -17.83 23.00
CA ILE A 7 -26.21 -16.70 22.11
C ILE A 7 -26.26 -15.39 22.90
N ALA A 8 -27.20 -15.25 23.84
CA ALA A 8 -27.31 -14.12 24.73
C ALA A 8 -26.08 -13.95 25.65
N ALA A 9 -25.39 -15.04 25.97
CA ALA A 9 -24.13 -15.03 26.73
C ALA A 9 -22.89 -14.70 25.86
N GLY A 10 -23.07 -14.42 24.55
CA GLY A 10 -22.00 -14.01 23.64
C GLY A 10 -21.42 -15.13 22.76
N ASP A 11 -21.93 -16.36 22.86
CA ASP A 11 -21.52 -17.45 21.96
C ASP A 11 -22.30 -17.38 20.63
N LEU A 12 -21.79 -16.57 19.72
CA LEU A 12 -22.38 -16.35 18.40
C LEU A 12 -22.16 -17.52 17.42
N THR A 13 -21.39 -18.54 17.78
CA THR A 13 -21.19 -19.73 16.94
C THR A 13 -22.39 -20.67 16.97
N GLN A 14 -23.26 -20.51 17.94
CA GLN A 14 -24.48 -21.31 18.07
C GLN A 14 -25.46 -21.01 16.95
N ARG A 15 -26.19 -22.04 16.52
CA ARG A 15 -27.25 -21.92 15.51
C ARG A 15 -28.55 -22.50 16.02
N VAL A 16 -29.65 -21.89 15.61
CA VAL A 16 -30.96 -22.43 15.89
C VAL A 16 -31.15 -23.73 15.13
N PRO A 17 -31.66 -24.79 15.76
CA PRO A 17 -31.89 -26.07 15.09
C PRO A 17 -32.78 -25.88 13.86
N PRO A 18 -32.49 -26.61 12.76
CA PRO A 18 -33.32 -26.53 11.55
C PRO A 18 -34.73 -27.08 11.83
N ALA A 19 -35.72 -26.41 11.27
CA ALA A 19 -37.10 -26.89 11.18
C ALA A 19 -37.50 -26.99 9.70
N PRO A 20 -38.57 -27.73 9.34
CA PRO A 20 -38.98 -27.86 7.96
C PRO A 20 -39.26 -26.50 7.30
N GLU A 21 -38.62 -26.23 6.16
CA GLU A 21 -38.60 -24.90 5.48
C GLU A 21 -39.99 -24.41 5.09
N ASN A 22 -40.91 -25.32 4.87
CA ASN A 22 -42.32 -25.03 4.54
C ASN A 22 -43.16 -24.62 5.74
N THR A 23 -42.57 -24.42 6.90
CA THR A 23 -43.24 -23.95 8.13
C THR A 23 -42.76 -22.53 8.49
N GLU A 24 -43.61 -21.77 9.18
CA GLU A 24 -43.25 -20.45 9.71
C GLU A 24 -42.03 -20.51 10.63
N VAL A 25 -41.92 -21.59 11.43
CA VAL A 25 -40.78 -21.82 12.33
C VAL A 25 -39.51 -22.11 11.55
N GLY A 26 -39.60 -22.85 10.43
CA GLY A 26 -38.46 -23.12 9.56
C GLY A 26 -37.92 -21.85 8.90
N SER A 27 -38.79 -21.02 8.33
CA SER A 27 -38.43 -19.73 7.75
C SER A 27 -37.80 -18.79 8.76
N LEU A 28 -38.34 -18.76 9.98
CA LEU A 28 -37.78 -17.96 11.07
C LEU A 28 -36.37 -18.45 11.49
N SER A 29 -36.17 -19.78 11.56
CA SER A 29 -34.88 -20.38 11.91
C SER A 29 -33.82 -20.04 10.87
N VAL A 30 -34.12 -20.09 9.58
CA VAL A 30 -33.21 -19.71 8.48
C VAL A 30 -32.84 -18.24 8.59
N SER A 31 -33.85 -17.34 8.74
CA SER A 31 -33.62 -15.91 8.85
C SER A 31 -32.77 -15.54 10.07
N LEU A 32 -33.02 -16.18 11.21
CA LEU A 32 -32.28 -15.95 12.43
C LEU A 32 -30.82 -16.45 12.33
N ASN A 33 -30.61 -17.63 11.73
CA ASN A 33 -29.25 -18.14 11.49
C ASN A 33 -28.47 -17.25 10.49
N ALA A 34 -29.12 -16.72 9.46
CA ALA A 34 -28.52 -15.77 8.54
C ALA A 34 -28.10 -14.46 9.27
N MET A 35 -28.96 -13.97 10.17
CA MET A 35 -28.65 -12.82 10.99
C MET A 35 -27.45 -13.08 11.92
N LEU A 36 -27.43 -14.24 12.59
CA LEU A 36 -26.32 -14.64 13.47
C LEU A 36 -24.99 -14.74 12.70
N THR A 37 -25.02 -15.29 11.50
CA THR A 37 -23.83 -15.34 10.62
C THR A 37 -23.30 -13.95 10.29
N ARG A 38 -24.17 -12.99 9.97
CA ARG A 38 -23.78 -11.61 9.69
C ARG A 38 -23.19 -10.92 10.93
N ILE A 39 -23.78 -11.15 12.09
CA ILE A 39 -23.28 -10.61 13.36
C ILE A 39 -21.90 -11.18 13.67
N GLU A 40 -21.72 -12.49 13.56
CA GLU A 40 -20.44 -13.17 13.76
C GLU A 40 -19.35 -12.62 12.81
N GLN A 41 -19.67 -12.47 11.52
CA GLN A 41 -18.78 -11.86 10.55
C GLN A 41 -18.40 -10.42 10.96
N SER A 42 -19.39 -9.61 11.36
CA SER A 42 -19.13 -8.22 11.76
C SER A 42 -18.24 -8.13 13.00
N PHE A 43 -18.41 -9.01 13.97
CA PHE A 43 -17.52 -9.09 15.14
C PHE A 43 -16.11 -9.50 14.75
N HIS A 44 -15.96 -10.47 13.86
CA HIS A 44 -14.66 -10.92 13.38
C HIS A 44 -13.91 -9.81 12.63
N GLU A 45 -14.59 -9.10 11.72
CA GLU A 45 -14.05 -7.93 11.02
C GLU A 45 -13.63 -6.81 12.01
N GLN A 46 -14.42 -6.61 13.08
CA GLN A 46 -14.10 -5.62 14.10
C GLN A 46 -12.87 -6.04 14.95
N GLU A 47 -12.76 -7.34 15.29
CA GLU A 47 -11.59 -7.86 16.00
C GLU A 47 -10.32 -7.73 15.16
N GLU A 48 -10.38 -8.08 13.87
CA GLU A 48 -9.26 -7.90 12.94
C GLU A 48 -8.85 -6.44 12.82
N THR A 49 -9.82 -5.53 12.68
CA THR A 49 -9.56 -4.09 12.60
C THR A 49 -8.91 -3.59 13.89
N THR A 50 -9.41 -4.04 15.04
CA THR A 50 -8.83 -3.68 16.34
C THR A 50 -7.41 -4.21 16.49
N ALA A 51 -7.14 -5.43 16.02
CA ALA A 51 -5.79 -6.02 16.05
C ALA A 51 -4.82 -5.29 15.12
N LYS A 52 -5.28 -4.88 13.93
CA LYS A 52 -4.51 -4.04 12.99
C LYS A 52 -4.18 -2.68 13.61
N MET A 53 -5.18 -2.03 14.23
CA MET A 53 -4.99 -0.74 14.90
C MET A 53 -3.99 -0.82 16.06
N LYS A 54 -4.06 -1.87 16.89
CA LYS A 54 -3.09 -2.08 17.97
C LYS A 54 -1.66 -2.24 17.46
N ARG A 55 -1.47 -3.03 16.40
CA ARG A 55 -0.14 -3.18 15.75
C ARG A 55 0.34 -1.83 15.20
N PHE A 56 -0.50 -1.14 14.46
CA PHE A 56 -0.19 0.19 13.92
C PHE A 56 0.28 1.17 14.99
N VAL A 57 -0.45 1.28 16.12
CA VAL A 57 -0.06 2.17 17.23
C VAL A 57 1.26 1.73 17.87
N SER A 58 1.47 0.42 18.01
CA SER A 58 2.73 -0.14 18.52
C SER A 58 3.91 0.23 17.62
N ASP A 59 3.78 -0.04 16.32
CA ASP A 59 4.84 0.18 15.33
C ASP A 59 5.15 1.67 15.21
N ALA A 60 4.13 2.52 15.12
CA ALA A 60 4.28 3.98 15.13
C ALA A 60 5.01 4.47 16.38
N SER A 61 4.70 3.91 17.54
CA SER A 61 5.35 4.26 18.81
C SER A 61 6.83 3.87 18.83
N HIS A 62 7.17 2.73 18.25
CA HIS A 62 8.56 2.29 18.13
C HIS A 62 9.36 3.15 17.15
N GLU A 63 8.78 3.42 15.98
CA GLU A 63 9.40 4.25 14.94
C GLU A 63 9.61 5.70 15.37
N LEU A 64 8.71 6.28 16.18
CA LEU A 64 8.86 7.61 16.74
C LEU A 64 9.88 7.65 17.89
N ARG A 65 10.00 6.59 18.67
CA ARG A 65 10.91 6.56 19.83
C ARG A 65 12.38 6.66 19.43
N THR A 66 12.77 6.02 18.33
CA THR A 66 14.15 5.96 17.86
C THR A 66 14.71 7.36 17.51
N PRO A 67 14.09 8.15 16.62
CA PRO A 67 14.59 9.50 16.33
C PRO A 67 14.48 10.45 17.54
N LEU A 68 13.45 10.28 18.38
CA LEU A 68 13.33 11.07 19.60
C LEU A 68 14.46 10.79 20.59
N ALA A 69 14.86 9.52 20.75
CA ALA A 69 16.00 9.15 21.58
C ALA A 69 17.31 9.70 21.02
N ALA A 70 17.47 9.73 19.69
CA ALA A 70 18.62 10.33 19.03
C ALA A 70 18.70 11.84 19.29
N ILE A 71 17.60 12.57 19.10
CA ILE A 71 17.50 14.01 19.41
C ILE A 71 17.91 14.27 20.85
N HIS A 72 17.36 13.51 21.80
CA HIS A 72 17.67 13.65 23.21
C HIS A 72 19.15 13.37 23.49
N GLY A 73 19.70 12.30 22.95
CA GLY A 73 21.10 11.91 23.14
C GLY A 73 22.08 12.95 22.59
N TYR A 74 21.86 13.48 21.39
CA TYR A 74 22.71 14.54 20.83
C TYR A 74 22.56 15.86 21.58
N ALA A 75 21.39 16.19 22.08
CA ALA A 75 21.20 17.36 22.94
C ALA A 75 21.94 17.23 24.28
N GLU A 76 21.98 16.03 24.88
CA GLU A 76 22.78 15.77 26.08
C GLU A 76 24.26 15.81 25.78
N LEU A 77 24.69 15.20 24.68
CA LEU A 77 26.11 15.21 24.24
C LEU A 77 26.59 16.64 24.05
N TYR A 78 25.81 17.49 23.40
CA TYR A 78 26.10 18.92 23.27
C TYR A 78 26.29 19.59 24.64
N LYS A 79 25.37 19.37 25.60
CA LYS A 79 25.47 19.96 26.94
C LYS A 79 26.77 19.54 27.69
N MET A 80 27.19 18.29 27.50
CA MET A 80 28.39 17.76 28.13
C MET A 80 29.69 18.31 27.51
N GLN A 81 29.67 18.66 26.24
CA GLN A 81 30.87 19.01 25.47
C GLN A 81 31.04 20.49 25.17
N ARG A 82 30.01 21.30 25.42
CA ARG A 82 29.98 22.75 25.06
C ARG A 82 31.11 23.57 25.67
N ASP A 83 31.67 23.15 26.81
CA ASP A 83 32.73 23.87 27.53
C ASP A 83 34.14 23.30 27.26
N LEU A 84 34.24 22.29 26.33
CA LEU A 84 35.49 21.64 25.96
C LEU A 84 36.10 22.28 24.69
N PRO A 85 37.44 22.19 24.50
CA PRO A 85 38.09 22.64 23.26
C PRO A 85 37.46 21.95 22.01
N GLY A 86 37.22 22.68 20.94
CA GLY A 86 36.55 22.18 19.72
C GLY A 86 35.04 22.00 19.89
N ALA A 87 34.41 22.68 20.84
CA ALA A 87 32.98 22.58 21.11
C ALA A 87 32.12 23.01 19.95
N LEU A 88 32.55 23.96 19.14
CA LEU A 88 31.74 24.50 18.03
C LEU A 88 31.55 23.46 16.92
N GLU A 89 32.63 22.79 16.49
CA GLU A 89 32.58 21.75 15.45
C GLU A 89 31.68 20.56 15.87
N ARG A 90 31.81 20.14 17.15
CA ARG A 90 30.96 19.08 17.70
C ARG A 90 29.51 19.51 17.90
N ALA A 91 29.27 20.81 18.13
CA ALA A 91 27.92 21.37 18.18
C ALA A 91 27.26 21.30 16.82
N ASP A 92 27.95 21.68 15.75
CA ASP A 92 27.43 21.63 14.40
C ASP A 92 27.08 20.18 14.00
N GLU A 93 27.93 19.20 14.32
CA GLU A 93 27.67 17.78 14.12
C GLU A 93 26.42 17.31 14.90
N SER A 94 26.34 17.69 16.19
CA SER A 94 25.18 17.33 17.03
C SER A 94 23.88 17.94 16.52
N ILE A 95 23.91 19.18 16.04
CA ILE A 95 22.76 19.89 15.49
C ILE A 95 22.33 19.23 14.17
N SER A 96 23.26 18.87 13.28
CA SER A 96 22.96 18.15 12.05
C SER A 96 22.22 16.84 12.31
N HIS A 97 22.67 16.05 13.28
CA HIS A 97 21.97 14.81 13.65
C HIS A 97 20.57 15.04 14.26
N VAL A 98 20.38 16.13 15.01
CA VAL A 98 19.07 16.53 15.53
C VAL A 98 18.14 16.93 14.37
N GLU A 99 18.64 17.69 13.40
CA GLU A 99 17.90 18.10 12.21
C GLU A 99 17.46 16.89 11.37
N ASP A 100 18.38 15.96 11.09
CA ASP A 100 18.10 14.72 10.36
C ASP A 100 17.02 13.87 11.07
N SER A 101 17.11 13.79 12.39
CA SER A 101 16.14 13.03 13.19
C SER A 101 14.78 13.70 13.23
N SER A 102 14.74 15.03 13.30
CA SER A 102 13.51 15.83 13.25
C SER A 102 12.83 15.71 11.89
N THR A 103 13.59 15.77 10.80
CA THR A 103 13.09 15.60 9.43
C THR A 103 12.48 14.22 9.24
N ARG A 104 13.15 13.17 9.72
CA ARG A 104 12.60 11.80 9.71
C ARG A 104 11.29 11.69 10.49
N MET A 105 11.19 12.33 11.66
CA MET A 105 9.94 12.35 12.43
C MET A 105 8.82 13.06 11.68
N THR A 106 9.09 14.16 11.00
CA THR A 106 8.09 14.88 10.20
C THR A 106 7.52 13.99 9.12
N VAL A 107 8.38 13.33 8.33
CA VAL A 107 7.95 12.38 7.29
C VAL A 107 7.10 11.26 7.87
N LEU A 108 7.54 10.66 8.99
CA LEU A 108 6.79 9.58 9.64
C LEU A 108 5.41 10.03 10.11
N VAL A 109 5.30 11.22 10.70
CA VAL A 109 4.00 11.78 11.13
C VAL A 109 3.08 12.04 9.92
N GLU A 110 3.61 12.55 8.82
CA GLU A 110 2.85 12.75 7.57
C GLU A 110 2.34 11.42 7.01
N ASP A 111 3.17 10.37 7.01
CA ASP A 111 2.79 9.03 6.58
C ASP A 111 1.69 8.44 7.47
N LEU A 112 1.80 8.57 8.79
CA LEU A 112 0.79 8.13 9.75
C LEU A 112 -0.55 8.86 9.56
N LEU A 113 -0.52 10.18 9.36
CA LEU A 113 -1.72 10.97 9.09
C LEU A 113 -2.35 10.60 7.74
N SER A 114 -1.54 10.33 6.73
CA SER A 114 -2.01 9.87 5.42
C SER A 114 -2.70 8.52 5.52
N LEU A 115 -2.13 7.59 6.27
CA LEU A 115 -2.72 6.26 6.49
C LEU A 115 -4.05 6.37 7.26
N ALA A 116 -4.11 7.19 8.31
CA ALA A 116 -5.34 7.42 9.07
C ALA A 116 -6.47 8.01 8.20
N ARG A 117 -6.14 8.91 7.28
CA ARG A 117 -7.12 9.48 6.32
C ARG A 117 -7.59 8.48 5.28
N LEU A 118 -6.77 7.49 4.91
CA LEU A 118 -7.17 6.41 4.00
C LEU A 118 -8.23 5.50 4.63
N ASP A 119 -8.07 5.17 5.91
CA ASP A 119 -9.01 4.31 6.64
C ASP A 119 -10.40 4.97 6.84
N GLU A 120 -10.45 6.30 6.95
CA GLU A 120 -11.74 6.99 7.10
C GLU A 120 -12.61 6.97 5.83
N GLY A 121 -12.09 6.56 4.67
CA GLY A 121 -12.81 6.55 3.38
C GLY A 121 -13.37 7.91 2.94
N ARG A 122 -13.09 8.97 3.71
CA ARG A 122 -13.60 10.32 3.48
C ARG A 122 -12.63 11.11 2.61
N GLY A 123 -13.16 11.65 1.53
CA GLY A 123 -12.46 12.68 0.74
C GLY A 123 -11.56 12.17 -0.38
N ILE A 124 -11.77 10.93 -0.89
CA ILE A 124 -11.14 10.51 -2.15
C ILE A 124 -11.95 11.11 -3.29
N ASP A 125 -11.39 12.08 -3.99
CA ASP A 125 -12.03 12.66 -5.19
C ASP A 125 -11.69 11.82 -6.42
N ILE A 126 -12.52 10.84 -6.71
CA ILE A 126 -12.39 9.97 -7.88
C ILE A 126 -12.97 10.61 -9.17
N THR A 127 -13.37 11.86 -9.13
CA THR A 127 -13.99 12.54 -10.30
C THR A 127 -12.98 13.32 -11.14
N GLN A 128 -11.81 13.60 -10.60
CA GLN A 128 -10.77 14.38 -11.30
C GLN A 128 -10.15 13.57 -12.44
N GLN A 129 -9.85 14.28 -13.53
CA GLN A 129 -9.04 13.74 -14.63
C GLN A 129 -7.56 13.88 -14.25
N VAL A 130 -6.88 12.75 -14.08
CA VAL A 130 -5.48 12.70 -13.68
C VAL A 130 -4.63 12.26 -14.87
N PRO A 131 -3.74 13.10 -15.39
CA PRO A 131 -2.77 12.71 -16.43
C PRO A 131 -1.67 11.85 -15.80
N LEU A 132 -1.88 10.54 -15.83
CA LEU A 132 -1.00 9.57 -15.18
C LEU A 132 0.42 9.63 -15.76
N THR A 133 0.55 9.82 -17.06
CA THR A 133 1.83 9.94 -17.75
C THR A 133 2.68 11.08 -17.21
N THR A 134 2.06 12.27 -17.02
CA THR A 134 2.73 13.43 -16.43
C THR A 134 3.20 13.12 -15.00
N LEU A 135 2.34 12.51 -14.22
CA LEU A 135 2.64 12.16 -12.82
C LEU A 135 3.81 11.18 -12.71
N VAL A 136 3.87 10.17 -13.59
CA VAL A 136 4.99 9.22 -13.64
C VAL A 136 6.26 9.88 -14.20
N THR A 137 6.13 10.81 -15.13
CA THR A 137 7.28 11.58 -15.66
C THR A 137 7.90 12.45 -14.58
N ASP A 138 7.08 13.23 -13.85
CA ASP A 138 7.55 14.07 -12.73
C ASP A 138 8.32 13.21 -11.72
N ALA A 139 7.77 12.05 -11.35
CA ALA A 139 8.43 11.14 -10.40
C ALA A 139 9.73 10.52 -10.93
N THR A 140 9.83 10.31 -12.24
CA THR A 140 11.08 9.87 -12.89
C THR A 140 12.15 10.95 -12.81
N GLU A 141 11.76 12.22 -12.99
CA GLU A 141 12.65 13.35 -12.85
C GLU A 141 13.11 13.54 -11.39
N ASP A 142 12.19 13.37 -10.44
CA ASP A 142 12.52 13.37 -9.01
C ASP A 142 13.55 12.28 -8.66
N LEU A 143 13.38 11.05 -9.17
CA LEU A 143 14.34 9.97 -8.96
C LEU A 143 15.71 10.30 -9.58
N HIS A 144 15.72 10.88 -10.77
CA HIS A 144 16.97 11.29 -11.42
C HIS A 144 17.68 12.42 -10.65
N ALA A 145 16.92 13.33 -10.04
CA ALA A 145 17.47 14.38 -9.20
C ALA A 145 18.07 13.83 -7.90
N LEU A 146 17.45 12.80 -7.30
CA LEU A 146 17.95 12.13 -6.11
C LEU A 146 19.19 11.27 -6.39
N ASP A 147 19.19 10.57 -7.53
CA ASP A 147 20.24 9.63 -7.96
C ASP A 147 20.72 9.97 -9.39
N PRO A 148 21.55 11.01 -9.60
CA PRO A 148 21.96 11.45 -10.95
C PRO A 148 22.74 10.40 -11.75
N GLY A 149 23.35 9.43 -11.09
CA GLY A 149 24.12 8.35 -11.72
C GLY A 149 23.30 7.11 -12.06
N ARG A 150 22.02 7.06 -11.66
CA ARG A 150 21.15 5.91 -11.87
C ARG A 150 20.66 5.83 -13.31
N GLU A 151 20.80 4.67 -13.92
CA GLU A 151 20.18 4.39 -15.21
C GLU A 151 18.67 4.22 -15.04
N ILE A 152 17.88 5.09 -15.67
CA ILE A 152 16.42 5.02 -15.61
C ILE A 152 15.91 4.79 -17.04
N ARG A 153 15.37 3.59 -17.28
CA ARG A 153 14.75 3.21 -18.54
C ARG A 153 13.24 3.43 -18.46
N ARG A 154 12.69 4.11 -19.44
CA ARG A 154 11.24 4.37 -19.55
C ARG A 154 10.67 3.59 -20.72
N GLY A 155 9.40 3.20 -20.60
CA GLY A 155 8.78 2.47 -21.70
C GLY A 155 7.30 2.20 -21.52
N THR A 156 6.77 1.51 -22.49
CA THR A 156 5.39 1.03 -22.52
C THR A 156 5.33 -0.42 -22.04
N LEU A 157 4.38 -0.70 -21.15
CA LEU A 157 4.04 -2.06 -20.77
C LEU A 157 3.01 -2.59 -21.76
N THR A 158 3.40 -3.57 -22.57
CA THR A 158 2.53 -4.21 -23.54
C THR A 158 2.09 -5.58 -23.07
N PHE A 159 0.86 -5.93 -23.43
CA PHE A 159 0.27 -7.19 -23.11
C PHE A 159 0.24 -8.06 -24.38
N GLN A 160 0.91 -9.19 -24.36
CA GLN A 160 0.89 -10.16 -25.45
C GLN A 160 0.01 -11.35 -25.07
N PRO A 161 -1.22 -11.46 -25.63
CA PRO A 161 -2.00 -12.67 -25.45
C PRO A 161 -1.30 -13.83 -26.15
N ARG A 162 -0.92 -14.88 -25.41
CA ARG A 162 -0.44 -16.12 -26.00
C ARG A 162 -1.60 -16.97 -26.51
N ASN A 163 -1.36 -17.66 -27.61
CA ASN A 163 -2.34 -18.58 -28.18
C ASN A 163 -2.44 -19.85 -27.31
N GLY A 164 -3.63 -20.14 -26.78
CA GLY A 164 -3.91 -21.32 -25.97
C GLY A 164 -4.01 -21.04 -24.46
N ASP A 165 -3.89 -22.10 -23.65
CA ASP A 165 -3.96 -22.05 -22.17
C ASP A 165 -2.67 -21.48 -21.50
N GLU A 166 -1.74 -20.91 -22.26
CA GLU A 166 -0.55 -20.30 -21.71
C GLU A 166 -0.84 -18.90 -21.16
N PRO A 167 -0.26 -18.53 -19.99
CA PRO A 167 -0.42 -17.21 -19.43
C PRO A 167 0.14 -16.15 -20.38
N ALA A 168 -0.56 -15.02 -20.47
CA ALA A 168 -0.09 -13.89 -21.24
C ALA A 168 1.14 -13.25 -20.59
N ASP A 169 2.08 -12.79 -21.41
CA ASP A 169 3.29 -12.13 -20.94
C ASP A 169 3.13 -10.60 -20.95
N LEU A 170 3.70 -9.97 -19.94
CA LEU A 170 3.90 -8.53 -19.88
C LEU A 170 5.31 -8.22 -20.42
N GLU A 171 5.36 -7.48 -21.52
CA GLU A 171 6.60 -7.08 -22.15
C GLU A 171 6.87 -5.59 -21.92
N PHE A 172 8.08 -5.28 -21.47
CA PHE A 172 8.60 -3.92 -21.41
C PHE A 172 9.17 -3.53 -22.77
N VAL A 173 8.61 -2.50 -23.38
CA VAL A 173 9.10 -1.92 -24.62
C VAL A 173 9.68 -0.55 -24.32
N GLU A 174 10.99 -0.42 -24.38
CA GLU A 174 11.67 0.84 -24.12
C GLU A 174 11.26 1.93 -25.13
N GLY A 175 10.96 3.12 -24.62
CA GLY A 175 10.49 4.24 -25.43
C GLY A 175 9.76 5.29 -24.59
N PRO A 176 9.02 6.20 -25.24
CA PRO A 176 8.20 7.19 -24.55
C PRO A 176 7.09 6.50 -23.76
N LEU A 177 6.73 7.10 -22.61
CA LEU A 177 5.55 6.67 -21.88
C LEU A 177 4.27 6.96 -22.70
N PRO A 178 3.29 6.05 -22.73
CA PRO A 178 2.03 6.27 -23.43
C PRO A 178 1.22 7.36 -22.72
N ASP A 179 0.45 8.13 -23.48
CA ASP A 179 -0.44 9.15 -22.91
C ASP A 179 -1.66 8.48 -22.30
N VAL A 180 -1.72 8.47 -20.97
CA VAL A 180 -2.77 7.82 -20.17
C VAL A 180 -3.35 8.81 -19.19
N THR A 181 -4.67 9.01 -19.26
CA THR A 181 -5.44 9.81 -18.32
C THR A 181 -6.49 8.92 -17.67
N LEU A 182 -6.62 8.99 -16.35
CA LEU A 182 -7.60 8.22 -15.58
C LEU A 182 -8.42 9.15 -14.67
N LYS A 183 -9.56 8.64 -14.18
CA LYS A 183 -10.35 9.30 -13.14
C LYS A 183 -9.84 8.87 -11.77
N GLY A 184 -9.48 9.82 -10.93
CA GLY A 184 -8.95 9.51 -9.59
C GLY A 184 -8.54 10.75 -8.83
N ASP A 185 -7.99 10.55 -7.64
CA ASP A 185 -7.41 11.61 -6.81
C ASP A 185 -5.93 11.80 -7.16
N GLY A 186 -5.62 12.87 -7.87
CA GLY A 186 -4.27 13.17 -8.34
C GLY A 186 -3.25 13.35 -7.21
N SER A 187 -3.68 13.88 -6.07
CA SER A 187 -2.79 14.09 -4.91
C SER A 187 -2.37 12.76 -4.29
N ARG A 188 -3.31 11.84 -4.16
CA ARG A 188 -3.04 10.49 -3.62
C ARG A 188 -2.23 9.63 -4.58
N LEU A 189 -2.52 9.70 -5.88
CA LEU A 189 -1.72 9.02 -6.89
C LEU A 189 -0.28 9.54 -6.90
N ARG A 190 -0.09 10.85 -6.79
CA ARG A 190 1.24 11.46 -6.66
C ARG A 190 1.95 10.95 -5.41
N GLN A 191 1.29 10.90 -4.27
CA GLN A 191 1.84 10.37 -3.02
C GLN A 191 2.31 8.92 -3.17
N VAL A 192 1.50 8.06 -3.81
CA VAL A 192 1.87 6.65 -4.07
C VAL A 192 3.15 6.59 -4.90
N VAL A 193 3.21 7.32 -5.99
CA VAL A 193 4.38 7.31 -6.89
C VAL A 193 5.62 7.88 -6.19
N THR A 194 5.48 8.98 -5.46
CA THR A 194 6.58 9.58 -4.66
C THR A 194 7.10 8.61 -3.60
N ASN A 195 6.23 7.89 -2.92
CA ASN A 195 6.64 6.88 -1.94
C ASN A 195 7.41 5.72 -2.58
N ILE A 196 7.00 5.27 -3.78
CA ILE A 196 7.75 4.24 -4.53
C ILE A 196 9.14 4.75 -4.91
N VAL A 197 9.23 5.97 -5.46
CA VAL A 197 10.51 6.60 -5.81
C VAL A 197 11.42 6.76 -4.60
N GLY A 198 10.88 7.23 -3.48
CA GLY A 198 11.60 7.34 -2.22
C GLY A 198 12.12 6.00 -1.69
N ASN A 199 11.34 4.92 -1.84
CA ASN A 199 11.77 3.57 -1.48
C ASN A 199 12.88 3.07 -2.40
N ILE A 200 12.79 3.28 -3.70
CA ILE A 200 13.84 2.93 -4.65
C ILE A 200 15.15 3.65 -4.27
N HIS A 201 15.10 4.97 -4.06
CA HIS A 201 16.27 5.74 -3.65
C HIS A 201 16.89 5.22 -2.34
N ARG A 202 16.07 4.89 -1.34
CA ARG A 202 16.54 4.51 0.01
C ARG A 202 17.04 3.09 0.10
N TYR A 203 16.41 2.14 -0.61
CA TYR A 203 16.63 0.70 -0.41
C TYR A 203 17.33 0.00 -1.57
N THR A 204 17.62 0.69 -2.67
CA THR A 204 18.39 0.12 -3.77
C THR A 204 19.69 0.86 -3.98
N PRO A 205 20.79 0.19 -4.38
CA PRO A 205 22.05 0.85 -4.70
C PRO A 205 21.85 1.95 -5.75
N ALA A 206 22.55 3.08 -5.58
CA ALA A 206 22.38 4.26 -6.46
C ALA A 206 22.81 4.02 -7.92
N ASP A 207 23.58 2.98 -8.19
CA ASP A 207 24.00 2.52 -9.52
C ASP A 207 23.13 1.41 -10.10
N SER A 208 22.13 0.92 -9.34
CA SER A 208 21.20 -0.11 -9.78
C SER A 208 20.21 0.48 -10.79
N PRO A 209 20.01 -0.13 -11.98
CA PRO A 209 19.07 0.38 -12.97
C PRO A 209 17.63 0.24 -12.50
N VAL A 210 16.78 1.14 -13.01
CA VAL A 210 15.33 1.11 -12.74
C VAL A 210 14.57 1.21 -14.05
N GLU A 211 13.56 0.34 -14.21
CA GLU A 211 12.62 0.39 -15.34
C GLU A 211 11.28 0.95 -14.87
N ILE A 212 10.79 1.96 -15.56
CA ILE A 212 9.50 2.60 -15.29
C ILE A 212 8.64 2.49 -16.52
N SER A 213 7.50 1.82 -16.40
CA SER A 213 6.61 1.62 -17.54
C SER A 213 5.15 1.87 -17.19
N VAL A 214 4.42 2.31 -18.20
CA VAL A 214 2.97 2.52 -18.13
C VAL A 214 2.32 1.70 -19.23
N GLY A 215 1.22 1.04 -18.92
CA GLY A 215 0.43 0.29 -19.88
C GLY A 215 -1.06 0.41 -19.61
N VAL A 216 -1.85 0.05 -20.60
CA VAL A 216 -3.30 -0.03 -20.48
C VAL A 216 -3.73 -1.44 -20.79
N MET A 217 -4.41 -2.07 -19.85
CA MET A 217 -4.91 -3.45 -19.96
C MET A 217 -6.42 -3.46 -20.00
N PRO A 218 -7.04 -4.25 -20.91
CA PRO A 218 -8.48 -4.42 -20.93
C PRO A 218 -8.95 -5.24 -19.71
N ALA A 219 -10.06 -4.83 -19.10
CA ALA A 219 -10.66 -5.51 -17.94
C ALA A 219 -11.24 -6.91 -18.25
N SER A 220 -11.14 -7.36 -19.50
CA SER A 220 -11.53 -8.71 -19.92
C SER A 220 -10.57 -9.81 -19.45
N ILE A 221 -9.43 -9.42 -18.87
CA ILE A 221 -8.48 -10.37 -18.31
C ILE A 221 -8.97 -10.73 -16.91
N SER A 222 -9.34 -12.01 -16.72
CA SER A 222 -9.77 -12.46 -15.40
C SER A 222 -8.61 -12.39 -14.40
N PRO A 223 -8.90 -12.22 -13.10
CA PRO A 223 -7.89 -12.31 -12.05
C PRO A 223 -7.08 -13.61 -12.10
N GLU A 224 -7.72 -14.71 -12.53
CA GLU A 224 -7.08 -16.01 -12.70
C GLU A 224 -6.07 -16.02 -13.86
N SER A 225 -6.36 -15.32 -14.95
CA SER A 225 -5.42 -15.15 -16.06
C SER A 225 -4.23 -14.28 -15.68
N LEU A 226 -4.47 -13.20 -14.91
CA LEU A 226 -3.41 -12.38 -14.31
C LEU A 226 -2.56 -13.19 -13.33
N ALA A 227 -3.18 -14.05 -12.50
CA ALA A 227 -2.46 -14.90 -11.56
C ALA A 227 -1.55 -15.96 -12.23
N ARG A 228 -1.86 -16.36 -13.46
CA ARG A 228 -1.08 -17.31 -14.27
C ARG A 228 0.02 -16.63 -15.07
N MET A 229 0.04 -15.30 -15.15
CA MET A 229 1.14 -14.57 -15.78
C MET A 229 2.43 -14.83 -15.03
N SER A 230 3.49 -15.09 -15.81
CA SER A 230 4.81 -15.50 -15.35
C SER A 230 5.25 -14.79 -14.05
N ALA A 231 5.38 -15.58 -12.99
CA ALA A 231 5.42 -15.12 -11.60
C ALA A 231 6.83 -14.77 -11.12
N ASN A 232 7.74 -14.42 -12.00
CA ASN A 232 9.08 -13.99 -11.60
C ASN A 232 9.08 -12.58 -10.97
N ASP A 233 7.92 -11.94 -10.89
CA ASP A 233 7.75 -10.63 -10.31
C ASP A 233 6.89 -10.72 -9.04
N ALA A 234 7.53 -10.65 -7.87
CA ALA A 234 6.84 -10.62 -6.57
C ALA A 234 5.81 -9.48 -6.50
N SER A 235 6.11 -8.33 -7.13
CA SER A 235 5.22 -7.18 -7.23
C SER A 235 3.92 -7.48 -7.97
N MET A 236 3.93 -8.37 -8.96
CA MET A 236 2.73 -8.75 -9.67
C MET A 236 1.79 -9.62 -8.81
N ARG A 237 2.33 -10.46 -7.92
CA ARG A 237 1.51 -11.22 -6.95
C ARG A 237 0.75 -10.29 -5.98
N TYR A 238 1.42 -9.27 -5.45
CA TYR A 238 0.77 -8.29 -4.59
C TYR A 238 -0.33 -7.50 -5.32
N PHE A 239 -0.08 -7.16 -6.59
CA PHE A 239 -1.09 -6.50 -7.41
C PHE A 239 -2.31 -7.39 -7.64
N ILE A 240 -2.12 -8.67 -7.90
CA ILE A 240 -3.18 -9.65 -8.11
C ILE A 240 -3.98 -9.86 -6.82
N GLU A 241 -3.34 -10.01 -5.67
CA GLU A 241 -4.01 -10.11 -4.38
C GLU A 241 -4.82 -8.84 -4.04
N ALA A 242 -4.29 -7.66 -4.36
CA ALA A 242 -5.00 -6.38 -4.18
C ALA A 242 -6.20 -6.23 -5.13
N VAL A 243 -6.12 -6.76 -6.34
CA VAL A 243 -7.22 -6.77 -7.31
C VAL A 243 -8.31 -7.78 -6.95
N ASP A 244 -7.97 -8.92 -6.37
CA ASP A 244 -8.92 -9.94 -5.91
C ASP A 244 -9.79 -9.43 -4.74
N VAL A 245 -9.27 -8.51 -3.95
CA VAL A 245 -10.01 -7.81 -2.89
C VAL A 245 -11.00 -6.79 -3.45
N SER A 246 -10.78 -6.23 -4.64
CA SER A 246 -11.72 -5.31 -5.27
C SER A 246 -12.74 -6.04 -6.14
N ARG A 247 -13.83 -6.46 -5.55
CA ARG A 247 -15.01 -7.10 -6.21
C ARG A 247 -15.69 -6.27 -7.32
N SER A 248 -15.03 -5.30 -7.90
CA SER A 248 -15.60 -4.39 -8.91
C SER A 248 -14.82 -4.35 -10.22
N MET A 249 -14.27 -5.46 -10.69
CA MET A 249 -13.86 -5.57 -12.09
C MET A 249 -15.11 -5.47 -12.97
N GLN A 250 -15.43 -4.25 -13.40
CA GLN A 250 -16.50 -4.05 -14.37
C GLN A 250 -15.97 -4.47 -15.73
N MET A 251 -16.57 -5.52 -16.30
CA MET A 251 -16.29 -5.92 -17.69
C MET A 251 -16.48 -4.72 -18.63
N GLY A 252 -15.51 -4.49 -19.50
CA GLY A 252 -15.53 -3.38 -20.46
C GLY A 252 -14.77 -2.12 -20.05
N MET A 253 -14.18 -2.07 -18.87
CA MET A 253 -13.24 -1.00 -18.46
C MET A 253 -11.80 -1.38 -18.80
N ASN A 254 -10.93 -0.37 -18.91
CA ASN A 254 -9.51 -0.54 -19.03
C ASN A 254 -8.84 -0.18 -17.69
N TYR A 255 -7.76 -0.86 -17.36
CA TYR A 255 -6.90 -0.55 -16.22
C TYR A 255 -5.61 0.10 -16.70
N ALA A 256 -5.21 1.19 -16.07
CA ALA A 256 -3.88 1.71 -16.22
C ALA A 256 -2.95 0.97 -15.23
N VAL A 257 -1.84 0.47 -15.74
CA VAL A 257 -0.82 -0.22 -14.95
C VAL A 257 0.46 0.60 -15.00
N VAL A 258 0.99 0.94 -13.84
CA VAL A 258 2.33 1.55 -13.71
C VAL A 258 3.22 0.52 -13.06
N ARG A 259 4.35 0.22 -13.67
CA ARG A 259 5.34 -0.71 -13.14
C ARG A 259 6.65 0.02 -12.88
N PHE A 260 7.14 -0.14 -11.67
CA PHE A 260 8.49 0.21 -11.26
C PHE A 260 9.23 -1.09 -11.00
N SER A 261 10.31 -1.34 -11.70
CA SER A 261 11.15 -2.52 -11.53
C SER A 261 12.54 -2.07 -11.13
N ASP A 262 12.93 -2.36 -9.91
CA ASP A 262 14.27 -2.15 -9.39
C ASP A 262 15.00 -3.49 -9.23
N HIS A 263 16.30 -3.44 -9.02
CA HIS A 263 17.17 -4.60 -8.83
C HIS A 263 17.79 -4.60 -7.43
N GLY A 264 17.05 -4.09 -6.46
CA GLY A 264 17.43 -4.11 -5.06
C GLY A 264 17.38 -5.49 -4.43
N PRO A 265 17.80 -5.62 -3.15
CA PRO A 265 17.79 -6.90 -2.43
C PRO A 265 16.38 -7.42 -2.11
N GLY A 266 15.34 -6.68 -2.47
CA GLY A 266 13.96 -6.96 -2.11
C GLY A 266 13.60 -6.45 -0.71
N VAL A 267 12.31 -6.54 -0.40
CA VAL A 267 11.80 -6.24 0.96
C VAL A 267 11.93 -7.50 1.80
N PRO A 268 12.57 -7.43 2.99
CA PRO A 268 12.73 -8.58 3.88
C PRO A 268 11.41 -9.10 4.45
#